data_cf4b0183e79d553f5823a1e3520f28d7
#
_entry.id   cf4b0183e79d553f5823a1e3520f28d7
#
_cell.length_a   1.000
_cell.length_b   1.000
_cell.length_c   1.000
_cell.angle_alpha   90.00
_cell.angle_beta   90.00
_cell.angle_gamma   90.00
#
_symmetry.space_group_name_H-M   'P 1'
#
loop_
_entity.id
_entity.type
_entity.pdbx_description
1 polymer ?
#
loop_
_entity_poly.entity_id
_entity_poly.type
_entity_poly.pdbx_seq_one_letter_code
_entity_poly.pdbx_strand_id
1 'polypeptide(L)'
;LGDVTVSGGSLSDFSATSTTVYTATFTPTSDGDTTIDVGAGSFTDAYGNNNSAASQFSWTYDGTGPTMVVTSATVSDGATSNDSSIALTFTSSEATTNFVESDITVSGGSLSNFAASSSTVYTATFTPLSDGATTIDISAGTYTDAYGNNSSAASQFNWTYDSTAPSLAAVTAVATPGNDTTPSFVFSSSETGTITTSISEGFSTSTSASAGNNTITFNTLSDGTYSGKTVTVTDSSGNAAS
;
A
#
# COMPACT_ATOMS: atom_id res chain seq x y z
N LEU A 1 25.28 39.35 -20.91
CA LEU A 1 24.27 38.43 -20.39
C LEU A 1 22.90 38.69 -21.03
N GLY A 2 22.57 39.94 -21.34
CA GLY A 2 21.30 40.30 -21.98
C GLY A 2 21.08 39.75 -23.40
N ASP A 3 22.12 39.23 -24.03
CA ASP A 3 22.10 38.69 -25.39
C ASP A 3 21.72 37.18 -25.40
N VAL A 4 21.65 36.55 -24.23
CA VAL A 4 21.28 35.14 -24.04
C VAL A 4 19.93 35.04 -23.36
N THR A 5 18.99 34.36 -24.01
CA THR A 5 17.64 34.12 -23.46
C THR A 5 17.58 32.69 -22.95
N VAL A 6 16.99 32.49 -21.77
CA VAL A 6 16.83 31.17 -21.17
C VAL A 6 15.40 30.91 -20.71
N SER A 7 14.99 29.66 -20.71
CA SER A 7 13.75 29.17 -20.12
C SER A 7 14.01 28.00 -19.20
N GLY A 8 13.19 27.84 -18.16
CA GLY A 8 13.31 26.76 -17.16
C GLY A 8 14.44 26.94 -16.16
N GLY A 9 15.13 28.07 -16.15
CA GLY A 9 16.24 28.33 -15.23
C GLY A 9 16.79 29.74 -15.30
N SER A 10 17.96 29.93 -14.70
CA SER A 10 18.67 31.21 -14.68
C SER A 10 20.15 31.06 -15.04
N LEU A 11 20.75 32.09 -15.57
CA LEU A 11 22.20 32.19 -15.82
C LEU A 11 22.92 32.99 -14.75
N SER A 12 24.09 32.53 -14.35
CA SER A 12 25.07 33.24 -13.50
C SER A 12 26.49 33.10 -14.04
N ASP A 13 27.44 33.77 -13.41
CA ASP A 13 28.88 33.68 -13.66
C ASP A 13 29.27 33.87 -15.13
N PHE A 14 28.53 34.73 -15.85
CA PHE A 14 28.84 35.02 -17.24
C PHE A 14 30.21 35.72 -17.34
N SER A 15 31.12 35.11 -18.12
CA SER A 15 32.50 35.58 -18.27
C SER A 15 33.03 35.36 -19.69
N ALA A 16 33.79 36.33 -20.19
CA ALA A 16 34.55 36.16 -21.41
C ALA A 16 35.91 35.54 -21.09
N THR A 17 36.17 34.33 -21.62
CA THR A 17 37.49 33.67 -21.51
C THR A 17 38.44 34.04 -22.66
N SER A 18 37.86 34.58 -23.76
CA SER A 18 38.58 35.19 -24.86
C SER A 18 37.68 36.18 -25.59
N THR A 19 38.13 36.77 -26.70
CA THR A 19 37.30 37.64 -27.56
C THR A 19 36.21 36.89 -28.32
N THR A 20 36.19 35.56 -28.28
CA THR A 20 35.27 34.70 -29.05
C THR A 20 34.62 33.57 -28.21
N VAL A 21 35.04 33.42 -26.94
CA VAL A 21 34.54 32.37 -26.07
C VAL A 21 34.00 32.96 -24.78
N TYR A 22 32.76 32.64 -24.47
CA TYR A 22 32.04 33.06 -23.27
C TYR A 22 31.56 31.83 -22.51
N THR A 23 31.49 31.93 -21.19
CA THR A 23 31.00 30.89 -20.29
C THR A 23 29.95 31.47 -19.37
N ALA A 24 28.99 30.61 -18.97
CA ALA A 24 28.01 30.91 -17.93
C ALA A 24 27.62 29.61 -17.23
N THR A 25 27.11 29.74 -16.00
CA THR A 25 26.48 28.65 -15.27
C THR A 25 24.97 28.77 -15.44
N PHE A 26 24.31 27.70 -15.93
CA PHE A 26 22.85 27.59 -15.94
C PHE A 26 22.39 26.77 -14.72
N THR A 27 21.40 27.29 -14.00
CA THR A 27 20.77 26.63 -12.85
C THR A 27 19.29 26.45 -13.14
N PRO A 28 18.80 25.18 -13.30
CA PRO A 28 17.38 24.92 -13.42
C PRO A 28 16.60 25.38 -12.19
N THR A 29 15.35 25.81 -12.36
CA THR A 29 14.48 26.26 -11.26
C THR A 29 13.41 25.25 -10.88
N SER A 30 13.07 24.34 -11.78
CA SER A 30 12.09 23.27 -11.59
C SER A 30 12.27 22.21 -12.67
N ASP A 31 11.69 21.03 -12.43
CA ASP A 31 11.66 19.96 -13.43
C ASP A 31 10.93 20.43 -14.70
N GLY A 32 11.38 19.92 -15.84
CA GLY A 32 10.83 20.21 -17.15
C GLY A 32 11.84 20.65 -18.20
N ASP A 33 11.32 21.08 -19.34
CA ASP A 33 12.14 21.48 -20.47
C ASP A 33 12.86 22.82 -20.20
N THR A 34 14.16 22.82 -20.48
CA THR A 34 15.02 23.98 -20.38
C THR A 34 15.58 24.36 -21.74
N THR A 35 15.74 25.65 -21.98
CA THR A 35 16.34 26.15 -23.25
C THR A 35 17.33 27.25 -22.99
N ILE A 36 18.34 27.35 -23.88
CA ILE A 36 19.27 28.46 -23.98
C ILE A 36 19.35 28.89 -25.44
N ASP A 37 19.11 30.18 -25.68
CA ASP A 37 19.08 30.78 -27.01
C ASP A 37 19.95 32.01 -27.10
N VAL A 38 20.57 32.24 -28.28
CA VAL A 38 21.19 33.47 -28.69
C VAL A 38 20.54 33.92 -29.98
N GLY A 39 19.70 34.95 -29.90
CA GLY A 39 18.95 35.48 -31.06
C GLY A 39 19.83 36.12 -32.13
N ALA A 40 19.28 36.26 -33.33
CA ALA A 40 19.92 37.08 -34.37
C ALA A 40 19.89 38.54 -33.97
N GLY A 41 20.98 39.26 -34.20
CA GLY A 41 21.10 40.69 -33.94
C GLY A 41 21.20 41.06 -32.46
N SER A 42 21.47 40.06 -31.56
CA SER A 42 21.65 40.32 -30.12
C SER A 42 23.02 40.94 -29.80
N PHE A 43 24.02 40.69 -30.64
CA PHE A 43 25.34 41.36 -30.54
C PHE A 43 25.94 41.58 -31.93
N THR A 44 27.02 42.39 -31.99
CA THR A 44 27.72 42.73 -33.27
C THR A 44 29.19 42.38 -33.19
N ASP A 45 29.81 42.19 -34.37
CA ASP A 45 31.26 42.09 -34.48
C ASP A 45 31.92 43.51 -34.36
N ALA A 46 33.24 43.58 -34.48
CA ALA A 46 34.02 44.83 -34.39
C ALA A 46 33.72 45.79 -35.53
N TYR A 47 33.04 45.38 -36.59
CA TYR A 47 32.67 46.19 -37.75
C TYR A 47 31.20 46.59 -37.73
N GLY A 48 30.45 46.22 -36.68
CA GLY A 48 29.03 46.55 -36.52
C GLY A 48 28.07 45.61 -37.24
N ASN A 49 28.51 44.43 -37.73
CA ASN A 49 27.63 43.44 -38.34
C ASN A 49 26.93 42.60 -37.26
N ASN A 50 25.61 42.43 -37.41
CA ASN A 50 24.80 41.63 -36.50
C ASN A 50 25.16 40.14 -36.58
N ASN A 51 25.09 39.45 -35.44
CA ASN A 51 25.18 37.99 -35.40
C ASN A 51 23.98 37.33 -36.06
N SER A 52 24.15 36.12 -36.59
CA SER A 52 23.06 35.19 -36.90
C SER A 52 22.64 34.46 -35.62
N ALA A 53 21.36 33.97 -35.59
CA ALA A 53 20.88 33.16 -34.46
C ALA A 53 21.69 31.90 -34.29
N ALA A 54 21.96 31.52 -33.07
CA ALA A 54 22.48 30.19 -32.73
C ALA A 54 21.38 29.11 -32.82
N SER A 55 21.76 27.86 -33.01
CA SER A 55 20.85 26.75 -32.78
C SER A 55 20.50 26.70 -31.29
N GLN A 56 19.21 26.57 -30.97
CA GLN A 56 18.75 26.42 -29.58
C GLN A 56 19.41 25.21 -28.92
N PHE A 57 19.93 25.38 -27.72
CA PHE A 57 20.32 24.29 -26.85
C PHE A 57 19.18 24.00 -25.89
N SER A 58 18.77 22.71 -25.77
CA SER A 58 17.67 22.30 -24.90
C SER A 58 17.94 20.93 -24.27
N TRP A 59 17.43 20.75 -23.07
CA TRP A 59 17.35 19.46 -22.39
C TRP A 59 16.20 19.46 -21.39
N THR A 60 15.77 18.28 -20.95
CA THR A 60 14.80 18.14 -19.86
C THR A 60 15.56 17.94 -18.55
N TYR A 61 15.30 18.79 -17.56
CA TYR A 61 15.80 18.64 -16.20
C TYR A 61 14.77 17.88 -15.37
N ASP A 62 15.24 16.94 -14.59
CA ASP A 62 14.50 16.18 -13.59
C ASP A 62 15.34 16.10 -12.32
N GLY A 63 14.85 16.68 -11.24
CA GLY A 63 15.47 16.70 -9.92
C GLY A 63 14.59 16.09 -8.84
N THR A 64 13.42 15.53 -9.21
CA THR A 64 12.45 14.94 -8.29
C THR A 64 12.62 13.43 -8.24
N GLY A 65 12.85 12.87 -7.06
CA GLY A 65 12.97 11.42 -6.89
C GLY A 65 11.62 10.72 -6.78
N PRO A 66 11.56 9.43 -7.15
CA PRO A 66 10.33 8.65 -7.16
C PRO A 66 9.77 8.41 -5.76
N THR A 67 8.43 8.29 -5.69
CA THR A 67 7.69 7.84 -4.50
C THR A 67 7.14 6.45 -4.76
N MET A 68 6.89 5.65 -3.69
CA MET A 68 6.30 4.32 -3.80
C MET A 68 5.03 4.23 -2.97
N VAL A 69 3.98 3.62 -3.54
CA VAL A 69 2.75 3.27 -2.84
C VAL A 69 2.64 1.75 -2.79
N VAL A 70 2.41 1.19 -1.59
CA VAL A 70 2.19 -0.24 -1.38
C VAL A 70 0.71 -0.49 -1.14
N THR A 71 0.13 -1.45 -1.84
CA THR A 71 -1.28 -1.82 -1.71
C THR A 71 -1.46 -3.34 -1.76
N SER A 72 -2.60 -3.83 -1.24
CA SER A 72 -3.09 -5.19 -1.47
C SER A 72 -4.56 -5.14 -1.89
N ALA A 73 -4.97 -6.09 -2.74
CA ALA A 73 -6.35 -6.21 -3.19
C ALA A 73 -7.25 -6.92 -2.17
N THR A 74 -6.67 -7.68 -1.25
CA THR A 74 -7.41 -8.52 -0.27
C THR A 74 -7.45 -7.92 1.12
N VAL A 75 -6.37 -7.24 1.54
CA VAL A 75 -6.24 -6.66 2.88
C VAL A 75 -5.95 -5.17 2.75
N SER A 76 -6.70 -4.35 3.47
CA SER A 76 -6.43 -2.91 3.56
C SER A 76 -5.33 -2.62 4.59
N ASP A 77 -4.61 -1.53 4.39
CA ASP A 77 -3.64 -1.04 5.39
C ASP A 77 -4.32 -0.83 6.76
N GLY A 78 -3.70 -1.33 7.82
CA GLY A 78 -4.20 -1.30 9.20
C GLY A 78 -5.30 -2.32 9.53
N ALA A 79 -5.73 -3.17 8.60
CA ALA A 79 -6.78 -4.17 8.85
C ALA A 79 -6.28 -5.39 9.64
N THR A 80 -7.22 -6.20 10.11
CA THR A 80 -6.97 -7.56 10.62
C THR A 80 -7.62 -8.58 9.70
N SER A 81 -6.95 -9.68 9.38
CA SER A 81 -7.43 -10.70 8.45
C SER A 81 -6.76 -12.05 8.73
N ASN A 82 -7.43 -13.14 8.37
CA ASN A 82 -6.88 -14.50 8.40
C ASN A 82 -6.29 -14.96 7.05
N ASP A 83 -6.05 -14.04 6.12
CA ASP A 83 -5.43 -14.38 4.84
C ASP A 83 -4.03 -14.96 5.05
N SER A 84 -3.83 -16.23 4.73
CA SER A 84 -2.56 -16.93 4.90
C SER A 84 -1.46 -16.45 3.95
N SER A 85 -1.80 -15.64 2.95
CA SER A 85 -0.89 -14.90 2.09
C SER A 85 -1.64 -13.77 1.38
N ILE A 86 -0.96 -12.66 1.10
CA ILE A 86 -1.52 -11.53 0.37
C ILE A 86 -0.65 -11.17 -0.83
N ALA A 87 -1.32 -10.79 -1.93
CA ALA A 87 -0.65 -10.23 -3.09
C ALA A 87 -0.44 -8.73 -2.85
N LEU A 88 0.82 -8.29 -2.91
CA LEU A 88 1.22 -6.90 -2.81
C LEU A 88 1.45 -6.31 -4.20
N THR A 89 1.08 -5.05 -4.36
CA THR A 89 1.41 -4.22 -5.51
C THR A 89 2.16 -2.99 -5.03
N PHE A 90 3.32 -2.74 -5.64
CA PHE A 90 4.16 -1.57 -5.42
C PHE A 90 4.07 -0.70 -6.66
N THR A 91 3.61 0.54 -6.50
CA THR A 91 3.44 1.49 -7.61
C THR A 91 4.33 2.70 -7.39
N SER A 92 5.33 2.85 -8.27
CA SER A 92 6.21 4.02 -8.29
C SER A 92 5.57 5.17 -9.06
N SER A 93 5.77 6.41 -8.60
CA SER A 93 5.33 7.62 -9.32
C SER A 93 6.05 7.80 -10.65
N GLU A 94 7.24 7.22 -10.80
CA GLU A 94 8.12 7.37 -11.95
C GLU A 94 8.75 6.03 -12.32
N ALA A 95 9.28 5.95 -13.56
CA ALA A 95 9.97 4.77 -14.02
C ALA A 95 11.27 4.53 -13.25
N THR A 96 11.46 3.31 -12.75
CA THR A 96 12.69 2.85 -12.10
C THR A 96 13.13 1.52 -12.71
N THR A 97 14.45 1.26 -12.73
CA THR A 97 15.02 0.02 -13.24
C THR A 97 15.81 -0.76 -12.20
N ASN A 98 16.00 -0.17 -11.02
CA ASN A 98 16.85 -0.72 -9.96
C ASN A 98 16.08 -1.06 -8.67
N PHE A 99 14.73 -0.93 -8.66
CA PHE A 99 13.92 -1.40 -7.53
C PHE A 99 13.89 -2.93 -7.52
N VAL A 100 14.36 -3.53 -6.44
CA VAL A 100 14.52 -4.98 -6.25
C VAL A 100 13.97 -5.42 -4.89
N GLU A 101 13.75 -6.73 -4.70
CA GLU A 101 13.18 -7.28 -3.47
C GLU A 101 13.95 -6.86 -2.20
N SER A 102 15.29 -6.72 -2.29
CA SER A 102 16.12 -6.31 -1.15
C SER A 102 15.91 -4.85 -0.69
N ASP A 103 15.22 -4.03 -1.46
CA ASP A 103 14.84 -2.66 -1.07
C ASP A 103 13.62 -2.64 -0.14
N ILE A 104 12.95 -3.79 0.01
CA ILE A 104 11.76 -3.97 0.82
C ILE A 104 12.15 -4.65 2.13
N THR A 105 11.87 -4.00 3.25
CA THR A 105 12.01 -4.57 4.58
C THR A 105 10.66 -5.04 5.08
N VAL A 106 10.57 -6.29 5.57
CA VAL A 106 9.35 -6.85 6.12
C VAL A 106 9.53 -7.37 7.54
N SER A 107 8.45 -7.32 8.32
CA SER A 107 8.37 -7.93 9.65
C SER A 107 7.11 -8.77 9.78
N GLY A 108 7.16 -9.83 10.62
CA GLY A 108 6.04 -10.75 10.85
C GLY A 108 5.78 -11.74 9.71
N GLY A 109 6.61 -11.76 8.67
CA GLY A 109 6.44 -12.67 7.53
C GLY A 109 7.63 -12.67 6.57
N SER A 110 7.40 -13.16 5.35
CA SER A 110 8.40 -13.22 4.28
C SER A 110 7.80 -12.82 2.94
N LEU A 111 8.63 -12.25 2.05
CA LEU A 111 8.29 -12.01 0.65
C LEU A 111 8.70 -13.17 -0.23
N SER A 112 7.98 -13.32 -1.34
CA SER A 112 8.29 -14.24 -2.43
C SER A 112 7.68 -13.73 -3.73
N ASN A 113 8.05 -14.34 -4.85
CA ASN A 113 7.49 -14.03 -6.18
C ASN A 113 7.59 -12.55 -6.56
N PHE A 114 8.64 -11.85 -6.10
CA PHE A 114 8.88 -10.47 -6.53
C PHE A 114 9.10 -10.42 -8.04
N ALA A 115 8.36 -9.54 -8.71
CA ALA A 115 8.44 -9.37 -10.17
C ALA A 115 8.09 -7.93 -10.58
N ALA A 116 8.79 -7.41 -11.58
CA ALA A 116 8.41 -6.19 -12.27
C ALA A 116 7.32 -6.50 -13.32
N SER A 117 6.17 -5.85 -13.20
CA SER A 117 5.11 -5.87 -14.22
C SER A 117 5.31 -4.77 -15.26
N SER A 118 5.94 -3.66 -14.87
CA SER A 118 6.36 -2.55 -15.74
C SER A 118 7.52 -1.80 -15.07
N SER A 119 7.98 -0.70 -15.66
CA SER A 119 8.99 0.17 -15.02
C SER A 119 8.47 0.94 -13.81
N THR A 120 7.16 0.94 -13.57
CA THR A 120 6.51 1.65 -12.45
C THR A 120 5.69 0.74 -11.54
N VAL A 121 5.47 -0.54 -11.90
CA VAL A 121 4.62 -1.46 -11.14
C VAL A 121 5.35 -2.76 -10.88
N TYR A 122 5.41 -3.13 -9.60
CA TYR A 122 6.03 -4.37 -9.13
C TYR A 122 5.03 -5.12 -8.24
N THR A 123 5.19 -6.43 -8.17
CA THR A 123 4.33 -7.30 -7.37
C THR A 123 5.17 -8.23 -6.52
N ALA A 124 4.62 -8.66 -5.39
CA ALA A 124 5.17 -9.73 -4.56
C ALA A 124 4.06 -10.45 -3.81
N THR A 125 4.36 -11.61 -3.24
CA THR A 125 3.51 -12.31 -2.29
C THR A 125 4.11 -12.18 -0.90
N PHE A 126 3.34 -11.70 0.07
CA PHE A 126 3.70 -11.72 1.47
C PHE A 126 3.00 -12.89 2.17
N THR A 127 3.76 -13.66 2.96
CA THR A 127 3.26 -14.81 3.74
C THR A 127 3.60 -14.56 5.22
N PRO A 128 2.58 -14.42 6.11
CA PRO A 128 2.80 -14.31 7.55
C PRO A 128 3.45 -15.57 8.14
N LEU A 129 4.23 -15.40 9.21
CA LEU A 129 4.84 -16.52 9.94
C LEU A 129 3.96 -17.02 11.09
N SER A 130 3.24 -16.12 11.76
CA SER A 130 2.38 -16.39 12.90
C SER A 130 1.43 -15.22 13.12
N ASP A 131 0.41 -15.44 13.93
CA ASP A 131 -0.50 -14.37 14.35
C ASP A 131 0.26 -13.19 14.95
N GLY A 132 -0.16 -11.98 14.60
CA GLY A 132 0.43 -10.74 15.04
C GLY A 132 0.59 -9.68 13.96
N ALA A 133 1.19 -8.56 14.35
CA ALA A 133 1.43 -7.43 13.46
C ALA A 133 2.48 -7.77 12.39
N THR A 134 2.19 -7.32 11.16
CA THR A 134 3.09 -7.42 10.01
C THR A 134 3.36 -6.03 9.47
N THR A 135 4.54 -5.80 8.91
CA THR A 135 4.91 -4.54 8.26
C THR A 135 5.65 -4.77 6.96
N ILE A 136 5.43 -3.86 6.01
CA ILE A 136 6.16 -3.78 4.75
C ILE A 136 6.63 -2.33 4.61
N ASP A 137 7.96 -2.13 4.53
CA ASP A 137 8.62 -0.83 4.53
C ASP A 137 9.56 -0.71 3.34
N ILE A 138 9.64 0.50 2.77
CA ILE A 138 10.63 0.89 1.76
C ILE A 138 11.25 2.20 2.22
N SER A 139 12.55 2.17 2.53
CA SER A 139 13.28 3.32 3.04
C SER A 139 13.63 4.31 1.93
N ALA A 140 13.85 5.57 2.29
CA ALA A 140 14.35 6.56 1.34
C ALA A 140 15.72 6.16 0.78
N GLY A 141 15.95 6.44 -0.52
CA GLY A 141 17.22 6.26 -1.17
C GLY A 141 17.58 4.79 -1.49
N THR A 142 16.64 3.86 -1.40
CA THR A 142 16.89 2.44 -1.73
C THR A 142 16.88 2.17 -3.23
N TYR A 143 16.18 2.99 -4.00
CA TYR A 143 16.16 2.94 -5.46
C TYR A 143 16.15 4.37 -6.04
N THR A 144 16.29 4.47 -7.35
CA THR A 144 16.33 5.74 -8.08
C THR A 144 15.42 5.70 -9.31
N ASP A 145 15.10 6.88 -9.84
CA ASP A 145 14.55 7.03 -11.18
C ASP A 145 15.62 6.82 -12.27
N ALA A 146 15.27 7.11 -13.53
CA ALA A 146 16.15 7.00 -14.69
C ALA A 146 17.24 8.08 -14.71
N TYR A 147 17.08 9.17 -13.98
CA TYR A 147 18.00 10.31 -13.92
C TYR A 147 18.92 10.26 -12.69
N GLY A 148 18.73 9.29 -11.79
CA GLY A 148 19.55 9.08 -10.61
C GLY A 148 19.06 9.81 -9.36
N ASN A 149 17.84 10.35 -9.37
CA ASN A 149 17.26 10.96 -8.19
C ASN A 149 16.82 9.87 -7.19
N ASN A 150 17.20 10.02 -5.94
CA ASN A 150 16.90 9.06 -4.89
C ASN A 150 15.42 9.05 -4.53
N SER A 151 14.85 7.85 -4.29
CA SER A 151 13.49 7.67 -3.81
C SER A 151 13.24 8.31 -2.44
N SER A 152 12.03 8.79 -2.21
CA SER A 152 11.53 9.08 -0.85
C SER A 152 11.09 7.79 -0.15
N ALA A 153 11.00 7.81 1.19
CA ALA A 153 10.44 6.68 1.93
C ALA A 153 8.95 6.50 1.60
N ALA A 154 8.52 5.25 1.44
CA ALA A 154 7.11 4.92 1.32
C ALA A 154 6.40 5.06 2.67
N SER A 155 5.07 5.28 2.64
CA SER A 155 4.24 5.02 3.83
C SER A 155 4.27 3.53 4.12
N GLN A 156 4.50 3.15 5.38
CA GLN A 156 4.48 1.76 5.80
C GLN A 156 3.10 1.16 5.50
N PHE A 157 3.08 0.00 4.85
CA PHE A 157 1.89 -0.84 4.77
C PHE A 157 1.96 -1.85 5.91
N ASN A 158 0.87 -1.96 6.69
CA ASN A 158 0.79 -2.87 7.82
C ASN A 158 -0.58 -3.53 7.91
N TRP A 159 -0.64 -4.69 8.54
CA TRP A 159 -1.87 -5.39 8.86
C TRP A 159 -1.61 -6.38 9.98
N THR A 160 -2.67 -6.85 10.64
CA THR A 160 -2.57 -7.87 11.67
C THR A 160 -3.06 -9.19 11.11
N TYR A 161 -2.17 -10.19 11.10
CA TYR A 161 -2.55 -11.56 10.78
C TYR A 161 -3.11 -12.24 12.01
N ASP A 162 -4.27 -12.87 11.87
CA ASP A 162 -4.94 -13.61 12.93
C ASP A 162 -5.61 -14.85 12.32
N SER A 163 -5.05 -16.01 12.59
CA SER A 163 -5.54 -17.32 12.14
C SER A 163 -6.17 -18.12 13.26
N THR A 164 -6.26 -17.57 14.46
CA THR A 164 -6.76 -18.26 15.65
C THR A 164 -8.27 -18.13 15.74
N ALA A 165 -9.00 -19.26 15.60
CA ALA A 165 -10.45 -19.27 15.78
C ALA A 165 -10.84 -19.15 17.25
N PRO A 166 -12.02 -18.58 17.57
CA PRO A 166 -12.59 -18.62 18.92
C PRO A 166 -12.63 -20.05 19.48
N SER A 167 -12.38 -20.21 20.76
CA SER A 167 -12.65 -21.49 21.43
C SER A 167 -14.04 -21.45 22.08
N LEU A 168 -14.85 -22.50 21.85
CA LEU A 168 -16.23 -22.57 22.34
C LEU A 168 -16.40 -23.73 23.31
N ALA A 169 -17.23 -23.55 24.36
CA ALA A 169 -17.63 -24.61 25.26
C ALA A 169 -19.09 -24.44 25.70
N ALA A 170 -19.85 -25.53 25.75
CA ALA A 170 -21.20 -25.52 26.30
C ALA A 170 -21.15 -25.25 27.82
N VAL A 171 -21.95 -24.29 28.28
CA VAL A 171 -22.10 -23.94 29.70
C VAL A 171 -23.40 -24.50 30.26
N THR A 172 -24.52 -24.27 29.54
CA THR A 172 -25.82 -24.85 29.91
C THR A 172 -26.45 -25.45 28.65
N ALA A 173 -26.57 -26.75 28.64
CA ALA A 173 -27.21 -27.48 27.55
C ALA A 173 -28.73 -27.32 27.58
N VAL A 174 -29.34 -27.44 26.40
CA VAL A 174 -30.79 -27.52 26.31
C VAL A 174 -31.27 -28.86 26.95
N ALA A 175 -32.31 -28.79 27.81
CA ALA A 175 -32.87 -29.96 28.43
C ALA A 175 -33.47 -30.90 27.39
N THR A 176 -33.14 -32.22 27.51
CA THR A 176 -33.66 -33.25 26.57
C THR A 176 -34.05 -34.54 27.31
N PRO A 177 -35.24 -35.10 27.13
CA PRO A 177 -36.34 -34.50 26.36
C PRO A 177 -36.92 -33.28 27.04
N GLY A 178 -37.49 -32.34 26.27
CA GLY A 178 -38.11 -31.13 26.76
C GLY A 178 -39.39 -30.80 25.99
N ASN A 179 -40.24 -29.94 26.59
CA ASN A 179 -41.44 -29.41 25.96
C ASN A 179 -41.39 -27.90 25.72
N ASP A 180 -40.22 -27.30 25.92
CA ASP A 180 -39.96 -25.90 25.62
C ASP A 180 -39.75 -25.73 24.11
N THR A 181 -40.59 -24.95 23.45
CA THR A 181 -40.49 -24.69 22.01
C THR A 181 -39.52 -23.56 21.66
N THR A 182 -39.04 -22.82 22.66
CA THR A 182 -38.11 -21.70 22.51
C THR A 182 -36.90 -21.84 23.47
N PRO A 183 -36.20 -22.98 23.46
CA PRO A 183 -35.19 -23.26 24.47
C PRO A 183 -33.97 -22.30 24.35
N SER A 184 -33.34 -22.09 25.50
CA SER A 184 -32.08 -21.31 25.57
C SER A 184 -30.89 -22.24 25.68
N PHE A 185 -29.81 -21.87 25.03
CA PHE A 185 -28.50 -22.50 25.10
C PHE A 185 -27.43 -21.50 25.57
N VAL A 186 -26.64 -21.87 26.55
CA VAL A 186 -25.56 -21.04 27.06
C VAL A 186 -24.21 -21.68 26.70
N PHE A 187 -23.37 -20.91 26.06
CA PHE A 187 -21.99 -21.30 25.70
C PHE A 187 -21.00 -20.18 26.07
N SER A 188 -19.75 -20.55 26.29
CA SER A 188 -18.66 -19.58 26.40
C SER A 188 -17.89 -19.48 25.10
N SER A 189 -17.40 -18.28 24.79
CA SER A 189 -16.46 -18.00 23.71
C SER A 189 -15.19 -17.35 24.29
N SER A 190 -14.02 -17.68 23.73
CA SER A 190 -12.77 -16.99 24.12
C SER A 190 -12.71 -15.55 23.62
N GLU A 191 -13.46 -15.25 22.56
CA GLU A 191 -13.39 -13.98 21.83
C GLU A 191 -14.77 -13.47 21.43
N THR A 192 -14.78 -12.21 20.95
CA THR A 192 -15.95 -11.61 20.31
C THR A 192 -16.12 -12.13 18.90
N GLY A 193 -17.34 -12.17 18.38
CA GLY A 193 -17.59 -12.59 17.00
C GLY A 193 -19.06 -12.55 16.62
N THR A 194 -19.36 -13.06 15.43
CA THR A 194 -20.72 -13.21 14.92
C THR A 194 -21.22 -14.62 15.18
N ILE A 195 -22.38 -14.76 15.82
CA ILE A 195 -23.03 -16.04 16.11
C ILE A 195 -23.90 -16.46 14.93
N THR A 196 -23.78 -17.69 14.50
CA THR A 196 -24.68 -18.37 13.57
C THR A 196 -25.08 -19.74 14.10
N THR A 197 -26.13 -20.37 13.54
CA THR A 197 -26.58 -21.72 13.93
C THR A 197 -26.96 -22.54 12.70
N SER A 198 -26.79 -23.84 12.80
CA SER A 198 -27.28 -24.81 11.79
C SER A 198 -28.78 -25.15 11.97
N ILE A 199 -29.46 -24.58 12.97
CA ILE A 199 -30.90 -24.71 13.15
C ILE A 199 -31.59 -23.72 12.21
N SER A 200 -32.48 -24.21 11.32
CA SER A 200 -33.10 -23.43 10.24
C SER A 200 -34.03 -22.32 10.75
N GLU A 201 -34.64 -22.52 11.90
CA GLU A 201 -35.54 -21.57 12.57
C GLU A 201 -34.76 -20.36 13.13
N GLY A 202 -33.42 -20.51 13.31
CA GLY A 202 -32.58 -19.44 13.85
C GLY A 202 -32.80 -19.21 15.34
N PHE A 203 -32.40 -18.00 15.79
CA PHE A 203 -32.57 -17.57 17.18
C PHE A 203 -32.97 -16.08 17.25
N SER A 204 -33.54 -15.68 18.37
CA SER A 204 -34.15 -14.34 18.57
C SER A 204 -33.28 -13.35 19.34
N THR A 205 -32.12 -13.80 19.88
CA THR A 205 -31.17 -12.98 20.63
C THR A 205 -30.13 -12.29 19.72
N SER A 206 -29.20 -11.54 20.33
CA SER A 206 -28.12 -10.90 19.58
C SER A 206 -27.31 -11.91 18.76
N THR A 207 -26.94 -11.52 17.56
CA THR A 207 -26.00 -12.26 16.70
C THR A 207 -24.53 -12.00 17.05
N SER A 208 -24.24 -11.15 18.06
CA SER A 208 -22.87 -10.87 18.50
C SER A 208 -22.52 -11.68 19.72
N ALA A 209 -21.41 -12.41 19.66
CA ALA A 209 -20.77 -13.03 20.81
C ALA A 209 -19.83 -12.06 21.50
N SER A 210 -19.78 -12.16 22.84
CA SER A 210 -18.73 -11.53 23.66
C SER A 210 -17.78 -12.61 24.18
N ALA A 211 -16.56 -12.21 24.54
CA ALA A 211 -15.70 -13.08 25.31
C ALA A 211 -16.36 -13.42 26.66
N GLY A 212 -16.39 -14.69 27.03
CA GLY A 212 -17.13 -15.22 28.17
C GLY A 212 -18.47 -15.86 27.78
N ASN A 213 -19.45 -15.87 28.71
CA ASN A 213 -20.73 -16.56 28.51
C ASN A 213 -21.68 -15.78 27.61
N ASN A 214 -22.24 -16.48 26.66
CA ASN A 214 -23.27 -16.02 25.71
C ASN A 214 -24.51 -16.88 25.83
N THR A 215 -25.68 -16.26 25.73
CA THR A 215 -26.98 -16.96 25.73
C THR A 215 -27.67 -16.72 24.41
N ILE A 216 -28.06 -17.76 23.73
CA ILE A 216 -28.99 -17.70 22.59
C ILE A 216 -30.31 -18.35 22.95
N THR A 217 -31.41 -17.77 22.48
CA THR A 217 -32.75 -18.35 22.61
C THR A 217 -33.23 -18.65 21.21
N PHE A 218 -33.51 -19.93 20.94
CA PHE A 218 -33.96 -20.35 19.62
C PHE A 218 -35.36 -19.83 19.34
N ASN A 219 -35.66 -19.57 18.07
CA ASN A 219 -37.01 -19.31 17.61
C ASN A 219 -37.86 -20.60 17.80
N THR A 220 -39.18 -20.48 17.70
CA THR A 220 -40.08 -21.58 17.93
C THR A 220 -39.69 -22.81 17.10
N LEU A 221 -39.33 -23.88 17.78
CA LEU A 221 -38.97 -25.18 17.21
C LEU A 221 -40.20 -26.07 17.09
N SER A 222 -40.31 -26.84 16.03
CA SER A 222 -41.31 -27.88 15.85
C SER A 222 -40.94 -29.13 16.65
N ASP A 223 -41.91 -30.00 16.91
CA ASP A 223 -41.63 -31.31 17.50
C ASP A 223 -40.64 -32.12 16.63
N GLY A 224 -39.59 -32.60 17.25
CA GLY A 224 -38.54 -33.30 16.50
C GLY A 224 -37.25 -33.56 17.29
N THR A 225 -36.27 -34.15 16.63
CA THR A 225 -34.94 -34.39 17.17
C THR A 225 -33.95 -33.46 16.51
N TYR A 226 -33.22 -32.65 17.31
CA TYR A 226 -32.26 -31.65 16.87
C TYR A 226 -30.82 -32.13 17.16
N SER A 227 -30.51 -33.38 16.89
CA SER A 227 -29.14 -33.91 17.06
C SER A 227 -28.17 -33.39 15.99
N GLY A 228 -26.90 -33.22 16.36
CA GLY A 228 -25.84 -32.77 15.43
C GLY A 228 -25.98 -31.32 14.97
N LYS A 229 -26.80 -30.52 15.68
CA LYS A 229 -26.90 -29.08 15.40
C LYS A 229 -25.75 -28.31 16.09
N THR A 230 -25.29 -27.24 15.44
CA THR A 230 -24.15 -26.44 15.91
C THR A 230 -24.53 -24.98 16.09
N VAL A 231 -23.80 -24.33 16.98
CA VAL A 231 -23.67 -22.88 17.08
C VAL A 231 -22.25 -22.55 16.67
N THR A 232 -22.10 -21.61 15.74
CA THR A 232 -20.78 -21.19 15.23
C THR A 232 -20.54 -19.75 15.64
N VAL A 233 -19.33 -19.44 16.07
CA VAL A 233 -18.85 -18.05 16.25
C VAL A 233 -17.75 -17.81 15.25
N THR A 234 -17.88 -16.72 14.48
CA THR A 234 -16.86 -16.25 13.54
C THR A 234 -16.35 -14.93 14.06
N ASP A 235 -15.04 -14.81 14.30
CA ASP A 235 -14.39 -13.58 14.75
C ASP A 235 -14.36 -12.50 13.66
N SER A 236 -13.77 -11.33 13.96
CA SER A 236 -13.64 -10.23 13.00
C SER A 236 -12.60 -10.48 11.91
N SER A 237 -11.71 -11.45 12.11
CA SER A 237 -10.66 -11.85 11.15
C SER A 237 -11.16 -12.90 10.15
N GLY A 238 -12.35 -13.49 10.41
CA GLY A 238 -12.95 -14.52 9.57
C GLY A 238 -12.72 -15.96 10.06
N ASN A 239 -12.09 -16.18 11.23
CA ASN A 239 -11.89 -17.52 11.79
C ASN A 239 -13.15 -18.00 12.48
N ALA A 240 -13.59 -19.22 12.20
CA ALA A 240 -14.83 -19.79 12.71
C ALA A 240 -14.60 -21.03 13.58
N ALA A 241 -15.34 -21.12 14.69
CA ALA A 241 -15.45 -22.31 15.54
C ALA A 241 -16.90 -22.69 15.80
N SER A 242 -17.16 -24.01 16.00
CA SER A 242 -18.50 -24.55 16.26
C SER A 242 -18.45 -25.76 17.22
#